data_d0353e85f2771dc9ffeecf4d2266f55f
#
_entry.id   d0353e85f2771dc9ffeecf4d2266f55f
#
_cell.length_a   1.000
_cell.length_b   1.000
_cell.length_c   1.000
_cell.angle_alpha   90.00
_cell.angle_beta   90.00
_cell.angle_gamma   90.00
#
_symmetry.space_group_name_H-M   'P 1'
#
loop_
_entity.id
_entity.type
_entity.pdbx_description
1 polymer ?
#
loop_
_entity_poly.entity_id
_entity_poly.type
_entity_poly.pdbx_seq_one_letter_code
_entity_poly.pdbx_strand_id
1 'polypeptide(L)'
;DGGPQPRDAVVASPVFRRDAAANLAAIVRHLEQRFGDSIIGYHPCGQNTGEWFYHDTWEAPLSGYAKSDLLGWRKWLGQRYSNDAALQAAWKNPNVAISTAETPTPAARRAAPGGTFRDPAVERAVLDFSRFQQEMMADCVCQLARAVREASQGRKLVLFFYGYVFEFGAIHNGPAISGHYGLRRVLSSPDIDVLCSPISYFDRGLGHSAPAMTAAESVALAKKMWLYEDDTRTYLATGKTPGWEDGVDTIEKTNQELVRNVGQCAVRNFATWWMDLGMTGWFNDRRMWAEMARMRALDEPLLAEPQAFTPDVAAVIDEESMIRVATGGNAVTSPGVYEVRRPLGRMGAPYGQYLLDDVTAKRVHAKMYVLLTAWSLNAKQREALLDATDGSLKVWCYAPGYYDGDEPSLDAMTQLTGFRMKKLAKSVAWAEPTARGKQLGLQTAFGTKSPISPLFAAADATPEETLAAYPDGSAAVALRKNAKGWSLFVGPPGLASDLLRAAAKTAGVHLYTQADCNVYANGPYVVLHASQDGPVKLDVASPGVIRDLLTGQAIGRGPKIVLPMKFGETRVLSTQAE
;
A
#
# COMPACT_ATOMS: atom_id res chain seq x y z
N ASP A 1 -2.48 32.07 -1.38
CA ASP A 1 -2.37 31.39 -0.12
C ASP A 1 -1.22 32.00 0.66
N GLY A 2 -1.43 32.52 1.84
CA GLY A 2 -0.51 33.29 2.67
C GLY A 2 0.96 32.98 2.50
N GLY A 3 1.78 33.94 2.36
CA GLY A 3 3.20 33.99 2.06
C GLY A 3 4.12 32.83 2.44
N PRO A 4 5.42 32.92 2.21
CA PRO A 4 6.35 31.83 2.43
C PRO A 4 6.25 31.31 3.87
N GLN A 5 5.97 30.02 4.00
CA GLN A 5 6.03 29.29 5.26
C GLN A 5 7.37 28.55 5.30
N PRO A 6 8.41 29.08 5.96
CA PRO A 6 9.74 28.45 5.99
C PRO A 6 9.76 27.32 7.03
N ARG A 7 8.99 26.24 6.78
CA ARG A 7 8.97 25.08 7.69
C ARG A 7 10.00 24.04 7.31
N ASP A 8 10.13 23.76 5.99
CA ASP A 8 11.03 22.72 5.51
C ASP A 8 11.94 23.20 4.39
N ALA A 9 13.04 22.49 4.26
CA ALA A 9 13.96 22.70 3.17
C ALA A 9 13.37 22.17 1.84
N VAL A 10 13.63 22.91 0.77
CA VAL A 10 13.16 22.53 -0.58
C VAL A 10 14.01 21.38 -1.12
N VAL A 11 13.41 20.19 -1.24
CA VAL A 11 14.13 18.99 -1.70
C VAL A 11 14.61 19.09 -3.16
N ALA A 12 14.04 19.96 -3.98
CA ALA A 12 14.52 20.25 -5.33
C ALA A 12 15.77 21.16 -5.36
N SER A 13 16.14 21.78 -4.22
CA SER A 13 17.30 22.68 -4.14
C SER A 13 18.60 21.90 -4.18
N PRO A 14 19.49 22.14 -5.18
CA PRO A 14 20.80 21.50 -5.22
C PRO A 14 21.71 21.96 -4.07
N VAL A 15 21.53 23.18 -3.55
CA VAL A 15 22.25 23.72 -2.39
C VAL A 15 21.85 22.93 -1.14
N PHE A 16 20.55 22.82 -0.87
CA PHE A 16 20.06 22.01 0.26
C PHE A 16 20.60 20.58 0.21
N ARG A 17 20.44 19.91 -0.93
CA ARG A 17 20.90 18.50 -1.07
C ARG A 17 22.38 18.33 -0.83
N ARG A 18 23.22 19.25 -1.35
CA ARG A 18 24.65 19.25 -1.13
C ARG A 18 25.00 19.43 0.34
N ASP A 19 24.43 20.47 0.95
CA ASP A 19 24.78 20.86 2.31
C ASP A 19 24.21 19.85 3.34
N ALA A 20 23.01 19.34 3.13
CA ALA A 20 22.44 18.28 3.95
C ALA A 20 23.27 16.98 3.86
N ALA A 21 23.68 16.57 2.66
CA ALA A 21 24.56 15.42 2.46
C ALA A 21 25.92 15.61 3.15
N ALA A 22 26.52 16.79 3.03
CA ALA A 22 27.81 17.12 3.66
C ALA A 22 27.70 17.10 5.20
N ASN A 23 26.67 17.72 5.76
CA ASN A 23 26.42 17.73 7.20
C ASN A 23 26.14 16.32 7.74
N LEU A 24 25.29 15.56 7.06
CA LEU A 24 24.99 14.18 7.43
C LEU A 24 26.25 13.31 7.41
N ALA A 25 27.07 13.42 6.35
CA ALA A 25 28.34 12.71 6.27
C ALA A 25 29.30 13.12 7.37
N ALA A 26 29.34 14.39 7.80
CA ALA A 26 30.16 14.84 8.91
C ALA A 26 29.71 14.25 10.25
N ILE A 27 28.39 14.21 10.49
CA ILE A 27 27.79 13.58 11.68
C ILE A 27 28.11 12.08 11.71
N VAL A 28 27.91 11.38 10.59
CA VAL A 28 28.21 9.94 10.49
C VAL A 28 29.68 9.66 10.78
N ARG A 29 30.64 10.39 10.16
CA ARG A 29 32.07 10.23 10.44
C ARG A 29 32.42 10.47 11.89
N HIS A 30 31.84 11.52 12.51
CA HIS A 30 32.05 11.81 13.93
C HIS A 30 31.57 10.66 14.83
N LEU A 31 30.38 10.15 14.56
CA LEU A 31 29.80 9.05 15.34
C LEU A 31 30.55 7.73 15.12
N GLU A 32 31.01 7.44 13.89
CA GLU A 32 31.84 6.26 13.59
C GLU A 32 33.16 6.28 14.32
N GLN A 33 33.79 7.44 14.42
CA GLN A 33 35.09 7.59 15.14
C GLN A 33 34.94 7.36 16.64
N ARG A 34 33.80 7.69 17.24
CA ARG A 34 33.62 7.63 18.70
C ARG A 34 32.84 6.40 19.16
N PHE A 35 31.92 5.93 18.38
CA PHE A 35 30.91 4.93 18.78
C PHE A 35 30.66 3.86 17.72
N GLY A 36 31.53 3.78 16.69
CA GLY A 36 31.26 2.94 15.51
C GLY A 36 30.92 1.49 15.85
N ASP A 37 31.59 0.88 16.84
CA ASP A 37 31.32 -0.50 17.24
C ASP A 37 29.91 -0.71 17.89
N SER A 38 29.33 0.38 18.41
CA SER A 38 28.01 0.36 19.05
C SER A 38 26.86 0.77 18.11
N ILE A 39 27.17 1.22 16.88
CA ILE A 39 26.18 1.68 15.90
C ILE A 39 25.99 0.62 14.83
N ILE A 40 24.74 0.16 14.63
CA ILE A 40 24.39 -0.80 13.60
C ILE A 40 23.95 -0.12 12.29
N GLY A 41 23.42 1.11 12.35
CA GLY A 41 22.90 1.82 11.20
C GLY A 41 22.49 3.25 11.50
N TYR A 42 22.08 3.96 10.46
CA TYR A 42 21.64 5.35 10.51
C TYR A 42 20.27 5.51 9.88
N HIS A 43 19.40 6.26 10.53
CA HIS A 43 18.06 6.59 10.09
C HIS A 43 17.92 8.12 9.90
N PRO A 44 18.30 8.67 8.73
CA PRO A 44 18.12 10.09 8.47
C PRO A 44 16.63 10.44 8.35
N CYS A 45 16.19 11.35 9.21
CA CYS A 45 14.83 11.88 9.21
C CYS A 45 14.82 13.29 8.63
N GLY A 46 13.74 13.66 7.95
CA GLY A 46 13.59 14.99 7.36
C GLY A 46 12.22 15.20 6.74
N GLN A 47 11.96 16.43 6.35
CA GLN A 47 10.67 16.89 5.84
C GLN A 47 9.55 16.76 6.90
N ASN A 48 8.29 16.70 6.48
CA ASN A 48 7.17 16.66 7.41
C ASN A 48 7.27 15.42 8.31
N THR A 49 7.09 15.60 9.61
CA THR A 49 7.20 14.59 10.69
C THR A 49 8.51 13.80 10.72
N GLY A 50 9.48 14.13 9.86
CA GLY A 50 10.73 13.37 9.70
C GLY A 50 10.64 12.22 8.70
N GLU A 51 9.52 12.05 8.02
CA GLU A 51 9.17 10.87 7.21
C GLU A 51 9.22 11.10 5.70
N TRP A 52 9.92 12.13 5.25
CA TRP A 52 10.23 12.43 3.84
C TRP A 52 9.01 12.62 2.93
N PHE A 53 7.92 13.21 3.42
CA PHE A 53 6.81 13.65 2.60
C PHE A 53 6.57 15.16 2.72
N TYR A 54 5.90 15.75 1.72
CA TYR A 54 5.63 17.19 1.70
C TYR A 54 4.59 17.59 2.74
N HIS A 55 4.68 18.83 3.25
CA HIS A 55 3.72 19.36 4.23
C HIS A 55 2.27 19.34 3.74
N ASP A 56 2.06 19.62 2.46
CA ASP A 56 0.73 19.61 1.85
C ASP A 56 0.09 18.22 1.73
N THR A 57 0.78 17.16 2.15
CA THR A 57 0.19 15.84 2.37
C THR A 57 -0.98 15.93 3.37
N TRP A 58 -0.81 16.70 4.43
CA TRP A 58 -1.81 16.87 5.50
C TRP A 58 -2.34 18.29 5.64
N GLU A 59 -1.59 19.29 5.18
CA GLU A 59 -1.90 20.69 5.38
C GLU A 59 -2.48 21.35 4.12
N ALA A 60 -3.23 22.47 4.32
CA ALA A 60 -3.90 23.16 3.21
C ALA A 60 -2.95 23.90 2.25
N PRO A 61 -1.86 24.55 2.68
CA PRO A 61 -0.93 25.22 1.77
C PRO A 61 -0.16 24.22 0.91
N LEU A 62 -0.16 24.42 -0.42
CA LEU A 62 0.57 23.54 -1.35
C LEU A 62 2.05 23.91 -1.42
N SER A 63 2.94 22.91 -1.38
CA SER A 63 4.40 23.02 -1.58
C SER A 63 4.77 23.20 -3.06
N GLY A 64 6.04 23.60 -3.32
CA GLY A 64 6.59 23.63 -4.66
C GLY A 64 6.59 25.01 -5.34
N TYR A 65 6.55 26.10 -4.55
CA TYR A 65 6.51 27.47 -5.05
C TYR A 65 7.72 28.33 -4.66
N ALA A 66 8.75 27.73 -4.05
CA ALA A 66 9.99 28.44 -3.78
C ALA A 66 10.79 28.63 -5.08
N LYS A 67 11.68 29.63 -5.09
CA LYS A 67 12.56 29.89 -6.26
C LYS A 67 13.37 28.66 -6.66
N SER A 68 13.82 27.87 -5.69
CA SER A 68 14.55 26.63 -5.95
C SER A 68 13.68 25.53 -6.53
N ASP A 69 12.38 25.45 -6.18
CA ASP A 69 11.44 24.55 -6.84
C ASP A 69 11.28 24.91 -8.31
N LEU A 70 11.08 26.21 -8.61
CA LEU A 70 10.94 26.68 -9.98
C LEU A 70 12.19 26.37 -10.83
N LEU A 71 13.38 26.55 -10.27
CA LEU A 71 14.63 26.22 -10.98
C LEU A 71 14.77 24.71 -11.18
N GLY A 72 14.45 23.91 -10.18
CA GLY A 72 14.44 22.45 -10.25
C GLY A 72 13.42 21.95 -11.28
N TRP A 73 12.23 22.56 -11.30
CA TRP A 73 11.16 22.27 -12.24
C TRP A 73 11.59 22.50 -13.70
N ARG A 74 12.15 23.66 -14.01
CA ARG A 74 12.65 23.97 -15.36
C ARG A 74 13.76 23.02 -15.81
N LYS A 75 14.68 22.68 -14.90
CA LYS A 75 15.72 21.68 -15.16
C LYS A 75 15.10 20.31 -15.46
N TRP A 76 14.11 19.87 -14.68
CA TRP A 76 13.41 18.61 -14.89
C TRP A 76 12.66 18.57 -16.23
N LEU A 77 11.98 19.68 -16.59
CA LEU A 77 11.34 19.81 -17.90
C LEU A 77 12.35 19.67 -19.06
N GLY A 78 13.54 20.28 -18.93
CA GLY A 78 14.60 20.14 -19.92
C GLY A 78 15.18 18.73 -20.05
N GLN A 79 15.09 17.92 -18.99
CA GLN A 79 15.47 16.50 -19.03
C GLN A 79 14.38 15.61 -19.64
N ARG A 80 13.12 15.98 -19.41
CA ARG A 80 11.97 15.21 -19.89
C ARG A 80 11.59 15.52 -21.34
N TYR A 81 11.67 16.80 -21.70
CA TYR A 81 11.35 17.30 -23.03
C TYR A 81 12.63 17.82 -23.70
N SER A 82 13.02 17.21 -24.79
CA SER A 82 14.29 17.54 -25.46
C SER A 82 14.43 19.01 -25.90
N ASN A 83 13.29 19.72 -26.07
CA ASN A 83 13.23 21.11 -26.50
C ASN A 83 11.83 21.71 -26.24
N ASP A 84 11.71 23.03 -26.48
CA ASP A 84 10.45 23.75 -26.27
C ASP A 84 9.32 23.24 -27.17
N ALA A 85 9.61 22.84 -28.43
CA ALA A 85 8.59 22.31 -29.34
C ALA A 85 7.95 21.01 -28.80
N ALA A 86 8.75 20.12 -28.20
CA ALA A 86 8.23 18.91 -27.54
C ALA A 86 7.37 19.22 -26.32
N LEU A 87 7.77 20.21 -25.51
CA LEU A 87 6.97 20.70 -24.38
C LEU A 87 5.65 21.32 -24.83
N GLN A 88 5.71 22.20 -25.87
CA GLN A 88 4.54 22.87 -26.46
C GLN A 88 3.52 21.86 -26.98
N ALA A 89 3.99 20.83 -27.69
CA ALA A 89 3.15 19.75 -28.21
C ALA A 89 2.49 18.97 -27.07
N ALA A 90 3.26 18.59 -26.03
CA ALA A 90 2.77 17.82 -24.89
C ALA A 90 1.74 18.61 -24.06
N TRP A 91 1.96 19.91 -23.84
CA TRP A 91 1.06 20.76 -23.06
C TRP A 91 -0.03 21.42 -23.92
N LYS A 92 -0.02 21.19 -25.23
CA LYS A 92 -0.92 21.86 -26.19
C LYS A 92 -0.92 23.39 -26.01
N ASN A 93 0.25 23.96 -25.72
CA ASN A 93 0.46 25.37 -25.47
C ASN A 93 1.65 25.91 -26.29
N PRO A 94 1.42 26.63 -27.39
CA PRO A 94 2.50 27.13 -28.27
C PRO A 94 3.34 28.24 -27.63
N ASN A 95 2.92 28.81 -26.50
CA ASN A 95 3.58 29.94 -25.84
C ASN A 95 4.48 29.53 -24.68
N VAL A 96 4.55 28.22 -24.34
CA VAL A 96 5.41 27.75 -23.24
C VAL A 96 6.82 27.50 -23.74
N ALA A 97 7.81 27.86 -22.92
CA ALA A 97 9.21 27.47 -23.13
C ALA A 97 9.75 26.89 -21.82
N ILE A 98 10.67 25.95 -21.90
CA ILE A 98 11.28 25.28 -20.74
C ILE A 98 11.89 26.31 -19.78
N SER A 99 12.58 27.32 -20.34
CA SER A 99 13.25 28.38 -19.55
C SER A 99 12.32 29.34 -18.83
N THR A 100 11.07 29.45 -19.28
CA THR A 100 10.05 30.37 -18.73
C THR A 100 8.86 29.66 -18.10
N ALA A 101 8.80 28.32 -18.18
CA ALA A 101 7.70 27.56 -17.60
C ALA A 101 7.57 27.83 -16.10
N GLU A 102 6.35 28.20 -15.70
CA GLU A 102 6.00 28.40 -14.30
C GLU A 102 5.45 27.11 -13.68
N THR A 103 5.54 26.98 -12.34
CA THR A 103 4.87 25.90 -11.60
C THR A 103 3.37 26.07 -11.71
N PRO A 104 2.58 24.99 -11.84
CA PRO A 104 1.12 25.09 -11.90
C PRO A 104 0.56 25.80 -10.67
N THR A 105 -0.40 26.69 -10.88
CA THR A 105 -0.99 27.47 -9.79
C THR A 105 -1.69 26.56 -8.77
N PRO A 106 -1.84 26.99 -7.49
CA PRO A 106 -2.61 26.24 -6.50
C PRO A 106 -4.03 25.92 -6.96
N ALA A 107 -4.68 26.86 -7.68
CA ALA A 107 -6.01 26.66 -8.23
C ALA A 107 -6.02 25.53 -9.27
N ALA A 108 -5.06 25.49 -10.20
CA ALA A 108 -4.93 24.42 -11.19
C ALA A 108 -4.65 23.06 -10.52
N ARG A 109 -3.80 23.01 -9.50
CA ARG A 109 -3.50 21.78 -8.75
C ARG A 109 -4.67 21.27 -7.93
N ARG A 110 -5.58 22.13 -7.48
CA ARG A 110 -6.80 21.74 -6.76
C ARG A 110 -7.99 21.47 -7.68
N ALA A 111 -7.94 21.89 -8.93
CA ALA A 111 -9.00 21.58 -9.88
C ALA A 111 -9.08 20.07 -10.15
N ALA A 112 -10.29 19.58 -10.40
CA ALA A 112 -10.56 18.19 -10.75
C ALA A 112 -11.66 18.11 -11.81
N PRO A 113 -11.47 18.73 -13.00
CA PRO A 113 -12.51 18.80 -14.04
C PRO A 113 -12.87 17.41 -14.59
N GLY A 114 -11.92 16.47 -14.58
CA GLY A 114 -12.12 15.07 -14.98
C GLY A 114 -12.73 14.17 -13.90
N GLY A 115 -12.90 14.67 -12.67
CA GLY A 115 -13.37 13.89 -11.52
C GLY A 115 -12.22 13.18 -10.81
N THR A 116 -12.22 11.84 -10.76
CA THR A 116 -11.19 11.06 -10.06
C THR A 116 -9.79 11.26 -10.65
N PHE A 117 -9.71 11.39 -11.97
CA PHE A 117 -8.43 11.48 -12.67
C PHE A 117 -8.22 12.85 -13.26
N ARG A 118 -6.95 13.25 -13.33
CA ARG A 118 -6.53 14.38 -14.15
C ARG A 118 -6.59 14.00 -15.63
N ASP A 119 -7.12 14.92 -16.43
CA ASP A 119 -7.18 14.79 -17.87
C ASP A 119 -5.87 15.30 -18.51
N PRO A 120 -5.03 14.43 -19.09
CA PRO A 120 -3.78 14.86 -19.73
C PRO A 120 -3.98 15.86 -20.87
N ALA A 121 -5.15 15.88 -21.50
CA ALA A 121 -5.45 16.79 -22.61
C ALA A 121 -5.46 18.27 -22.17
N VAL A 122 -5.77 18.54 -20.90
CA VAL A 122 -5.89 19.90 -20.34
C VAL A 122 -5.07 20.13 -19.06
N GLU A 123 -4.66 19.06 -18.37
CA GLU A 123 -3.96 19.13 -17.09
C GLU A 123 -2.52 18.59 -17.16
N ARG A 124 -1.92 18.49 -18.36
CA ARG A 124 -0.58 17.91 -18.54
C ARG A 124 0.49 18.56 -17.66
N ALA A 125 0.49 19.89 -17.56
CA ALA A 125 1.43 20.61 -16.72
C ALA A 125 1.33 20.21 -15.24
N VAL A 126 0.11 19.96 -14.74
CA VAL A 126 -0.13 19.51 -13.35
C VAL A 126 0.35 18.08 -13.16
N LEU A 127 0.10 17.18 -14.11
CA LEU A 127 0.59 15.81 -14.09
C LEU A 127 2.12 15.74 -14.08
N ASP A 128 2.78 16.52 -14.93
CA ASP A 128 4.24 16.60 -14.98
C ASP A 128 4.80 17.17 -13.68
N PHE A 129 4.14 18.16 -13.09
CA PHE A 129 4.55 18.72 -11.81
C PHE A 129 4.37 17.74 -10.65
N SER A 130 3.28 17.00 -10.63
CA SER A 130 3.08 15.92 -9.65
C SER A 130 4.19 14.87 -9.75
N ARG A 131 4.54 14.44 -10.96
CA ARG A 131 5.65 13.51 -11.19
C ARG A 131 7.00 14.10 -10.76
N PHE A 132 7.27 15.37 -11.12
CA PHE A 132 8.45 16.08 -10.65
C PHE A 132 8.59 16.05 -9.12
N GLN A 133 7.51 16.31 -8.38
CA GLN A 133 7.54 16.27 -6.91
C GLN A 133 7.89 14.88 -6.37
N GLN A 134 7.32 13.80 -6.94
CA GLN A 134 7.65 12.43 -6.53
C GLN A 134 9.13 12.11 -6.78
N GLU A 135 9.64 12.42 -7.96
CA GLU A 135 11.03 12.16 -8.33
C GLU A 135 12.02 12.97 -7.49
N MET A 136 11.70 14.24 -7.19
CA MET A 136 12.58 15.08 -6.37
C MET A 136 12.71 14.58 -4.94
N MET A 137 11.63 14.09 -4.34
CA MET A 137 11.70 13.50 -3.00
C MET A 137 12.53 12.20 -3.01
N ALA A 138 12.25 11.30 -3.94
CA ALA A 138 12.99 10.05 -4.08
C ALA A 138 14.49 10.29 -4.31
N ASP A 139 14.85 11.23 -5.18
CA ASP A 139 16.24 11.59 -5.46
C ASP A 139 16.96 12.18 -4.25
N CYS A 140 16.25 12.99 -3.46
CA CYS A 140 16.79 13.54 -2.23
C CYS A 140 17.12 12.43 -1.23
N VAL A 141 16.19 11.52 -1.00
CA VAL A 141 16.37 10.34 -0.13
C VAL A 141 17.57 9.49 -0.60
N CYS A 142 17.64 9.17 -1.89
CA CYS A 142 18.75 8.39 -2.45
C CYS A 142 20.11 9.10 -2.31
N GLN A 143 20.15 10.43 -2.49
CA GLN A 143 21.38 11.20 -2.33
C GLN A 143 21.88 11.23 -0.88
N LEU A 144 20.98 11.39 0.08
CA LEU A 144 21.32 11.35 1.51
C LEU A 144 21.72 9.94 1.95
N ALA A 145 21.07 8.91 1.44
CA ALA A 145 21.47 7.52 1.68
C ALA A 145 22.90 7.27 1.22
N ARG A 146 23.26 7.73 0.01
CA ARG A 146 24.63 7.63 -0.50
C ARG A 146 25.65 8.33 0.42
N ALA A 147 25.32 9.53 0.91
CA ALA A 147 26.21 10.25 1.84
C ALA A 147 26.47 9.47 3.13
N VAL A 148 25.47 8.78 3.68
CA VAL A 148 25.63 7.88 4.82
C VAL A 148 26.48 6.67 4.44
N ARG A 149 26.19 6.04 3.31
CA ARG A 149 26.91 4.85 2.81
C ARG A 149 28.40 5.12 2.65
N GLU A 150 28.75 6.23 2.01
CA GLU A 150 30.13 6.65 1.82
C GLU A 150 30.81 7.03 3.15
N ALA A 151 30.15 7.80 4.01
CA ALA A 151 30.70 8.25 5.27
C ALA A 151 30.93 7.10 6.27
N SER A 152 30.11 6.06 6.25
CA SER A 152 30.25 4.85 7.05
C SER A 152 31.10 3.76 6.38
N GLN A 153 31.67 4.05 5.20
CA GLN A 153 32.46 3.09 4.40
C GLN A 153 31.70 1.80 4.07
N GLY A 154 30.38 1.90 3.87
CA GLY A 154 29.52 0.76 3.55
C GLY A 154 29.28 -0.22 4.70
N ARG A 155 29.75 0.06 5.91
CA ARG A 155 29.70 -0.87 7.06
C ARG A 155 28.40 -0.83 7.86
N LYS A 156 27.55 0.18 7.63
CA LYS A 156 26.35 0.45 8.44
C LYS A 156 25.08 0.31 7.61
N LEU A 157 24.02 -0.11 8.26
CA LEU A 157 22.69 -0.11 7.66
C LEU A 157 22.22 1.34 7.43
N VAL A 158 21.51 1.53 6.32
CA VAL A 158 20.91 2.82 5.95
C VAL A 158 19.41 2.64 5.86
N LEU A 159 18.69 3.41 6.65
CA LEU A 159 17.26 3.25 6.86
C LEU A 159 16.53 4.56 6.56
N PHE A 160 15.35 4.47 5.92
CA PHE A 160 14.51 5.64 5.64
C PHE A 160 13.02 5.33 5.85
N PHE A 161 12.30 6.30 6.35
CA PHE A 161 10.85 6.37 6.23
C PHE A 161 10.49 6.76 4.80
N TYR A 162 9.94 5.83 4.01
CA TYR A 162 9.55 6.14 2.64
C TYR A 162 8.61 5.08 2.04
N GLY A 163 7.76 5.53 1.08
CA GLY A 163 7.01 4.64 0.22
C GLY A 163 5.62 4.27 0.74
N TYR A 164 4.92 5.15 1.44
CA TYR A 164 3.58 4.93 2.01
C TYR A 164 2.48 4.88 0.95
N VAL A 165 2.71 4.11 -0.11
CA VAL A 165 1.88 4.12 -1.34
C VAL A 165 0.44 3.66 -1.12
N PHE A 166 0.18 2.80 -0.13
CA PHE A 166 -1.18 2.41 0.25
C PHE A 166 -1.82 3.41 1.22
N GLU A 167 -1.03 3.94 2.16
CA GLU A 167 -1.52 4.88 3.18
C GLU A 167 -1.98 6.19 2.56
N PHE A 168 -1.22 6.72 1.64
CA PHE A 168 -1.50 7.99 0.99
C PHE A 168 -2.62 7.93 -0.05
N GLY A 169 -3.26 6.78 -0.24
CA GLY A 169 -4.53 6.67 -0.94
C GLY A 169 -5.67 7.47 -0.30
N ALA A 170 -5.60 7.75 1.02
CA ALA A 170 -6.64 8.48 1.75
C ALA A 170 -6.39 10.00 1.87
N ILE A 171 -5.28 10.53 1.36
CA ILE A 171 -4.92 11.94 1.52
C ILE A 171 -5.96 12.86 0.89
N HIS A 172 -6.40 13.88 1.64
CA HIS A 172 -7.40 14.83 1.20
C HIS A 172 -7.01 15.60 -0.07
N ASN A 173 -5.75 16.04 -0.18
CA ASN A 173 -5.25 16.76 -1.35
C ASN A 173 -4.91 15.84 -2.54
N GLY A 174 -5.12 14.54 -2.40
CA GLY A 174 -4.83 13.52 -3.40
C GLY A 174 -3.43 12.91 -3.27
N PRO A 175 -3.26 11.63 -3.62
CA PRO A 175 -2.03 10.88 -3.40
C PRO A 175 -0.81 11.48 -4.11
N ALA A 176 -1.02 12.13 -5.26
CA ALA A 176 0.03 12.73 -6.09
C ALA A 176 0.81 13.90 -5.43
N ILE A 177 0.41 14.33 -4.23
CA ILE A 177 1.06 15.44 -3.51
C ILE A 177 2.15 14.96 -2.54
N SER A 178 2.09 13.71 -2.09
CA SER A 178 2.88 13.21 -0.98
C SER A 178 4.40 13.20 -1.19
N GLY A 179 4.88 12.93 -2.39
CA GLY A 179 6.29 12.66 -2.66
C GLY A 179 6.70 11.19 -2.49
N HIS A 180 5.77 10.28 -2.16
CA HIS A 180 6.06 8.87 -1.88
C HIS A 180 5.79 7.89 -3.03
N TYR A 181 5.24 8.37 -4.15
CA TYR A 181 5.06 7.56 -5.37
C TYR A 181 6.30 7.61 -6.30
N GLY A 182 7.47 7.52 -5.70
CA GLY A 182 8.76 7.26 -6.31
C GLY A 182 9.42 6.04 -5.66
N LEU A 183 8.62 5.11 -5.10
CA LEU A 183 9.11 3.95 -4.35
C LEU A 183 9.98 3.05 -5.21
N ARG A 184 9.59 2.78 -6.47
CA ARG A 184 10.43 2.00 -7.40
C ARG A 184 11.82 2.58 -7.56
N ARG A 185 11.93 3.90 -7.63
CA ARG A 185 13.21 4.62 -7.74
C ARG A 185 14.07 4.44 -6.49
N VAL A 186 13.46 4.54 -5.31
CA VAL A 186 14.14 4.32 -4.01
C VAL A 186 14.55 2.86 -3.86
N LEU A 187 13.71 1.90 -4.25
CA LEU A 187 14.03 0.47 -4.22
C LEU A 187 15.21 0.10 -5.12
N SER A 188 15.44 0.87 -6.18
CA SER A 188 16.59 0.67 -7.09
C SER A 188 17.90 1.22 -6.54
N SER A 189 17.90 2.00 -5.47
CA SER A 189 19.11 2.54 -4.84
C SER A 189 19.90 1.42 -4.15
N PRO A 190 21.21 1.27 -4.43
CA PRO A 190 22.07 0.33 -3.70
C PRO A 190 22.44 0.81 -2.30
N ASP A 191 22.16 2.07 -1.98
CA ASP A 191 22.63 2.74 -0.77
C ASP A 191 21.63 2.64 0.41
N ILE A 192 20.45 2.06 0.20
CA ILE A 192 19.38 1.88 1.19
C ILE A 192 19.23 0.39 1.49
N ASP A 193 19.23 0.01 2.76
CA ASP A 193 19.03 -1.37 3.20
C ASP A 193 17.63 -1.63 3.74
N VAL A 194 17.04 -0.63 4.39
CA VAL A 194 15.79 -0.76 5.13
C VAL A 194 14.86 0.38 4.80
N LEU A 195 13.59 0.07 4.56
CA LEU A 195 12.51 1.05 4.55
C LEU A 195 11.59 0.80 5.75
N CYS A 196 11.06 1.89 6.29
CA CYS A 196 10.27 1.89 7.51
C CYS A 196 8.99 2.71 7.36
N SER A 197 7.96 2.35 8.10
CA SER A 197 6.81 3.21 8.41
C SER A 197 6.18 2.82 9.73
N PRO A 198 5.33 3.68 10.31
CA PRO A 198 4.35 3.22 11.28
C PRO A 198 3.52 2.06 10.70
N ILE A 199 2.96 1.24 11.58
CA ILE A 199 1.82 0.38 11.20
C ILE A 199 0.70 1.30 10.75
N SER A 200 -0.01 0.97 9.66
CA SER A 200 -1.07 1.83 9.13
C SER A 200 -1.99 2.34 10.23
N TYR A 201 -2.26 3.64 10.24
CA TYR A 201 -3.23 4.25 11.16
C TYR A 201 -4.67 3.80 10.90
N PHE A 202 -4.90 3.16 9.78
CA PHE A 202 -6.15 2.50 9.47
C PHE A 202 -6.10 1.03 9.87
N ASP A 203 -7.14 0.54 10.54
CA ASP A 203 -7.34 -0.89 10.82
C ASP A 203 -6.22 -1.51 11.69
N ARG A 204 -5.71 -0.80 12.72
CA ARG A 204 -4.63 -1.29 13.59
C ARG A 204 -5.04 -1.60 15.03
N GLY A 205 -6.24 -1.21 15.48
CA GLY A 205 -6.77 -1.51 16.81
C GLY A 205 -7.03 -3.01 17.04
N LEU A 206 -7.59 -3.32 18.18
CA LEU A 206 -7.95 -4.69 18.57
C LEU A 206 -8.99 -5.29 17.58
N GLY A 207 -8.78 -6.51 17.14
CA GLY A 207 -9.61 -7.16 16.12
C GLY A 207 -9.33 -6.71 14.68
N HIS A 208 -8.37 -5.82 14.45
CA HIS A 208 -8.01 -5.25 13.16
C HIS A 208 -6.77 -5.91 12.55
N SER A 209 -6.48 -5.59 11.25
CA SER A 209 -5.46 -6.31 10.48
C SER A 209 -4.04 -5.73 10.57
N ALA A 210 -3.86 -4.54 11.12
CA ALA A 210 -2.56 -3.84 11.22
C ALA A 210 -1.74 -3.89 9.91
N PRO A 211 -2.27 -3.38 8.77
CA PRO A 211 -1.65 -3.58 7.47
C PRO A 211 -0.43 -2.69 7.25
N ALA A 212 0.42 -3.06 6.29
CA ALA A 212 1.54 -2.22 5.87
C ALA A 212 1.07 -0.97 5.12
N MET A 213 1.78 0.15 5.30
CA MET A 213 1.57 1.38 4.55
C MET A 213 2.08 1.29 3.11
N THR A 214 2.94 0.33 2.82
CA THR A 214 3.70 0.21 1.57
C THR A 214 3.40 -1.07 0.80
N ALA A 215 4.00 -1.19 -0.39
CA ALA A 215 4.16 -2.44 -1.13
C ALA A 215 5.32 -3.27 -0.50
N ALA A 216 5.09 -3.79 0.71
CA ALA A 216 6.14 -4.36 1.56
C ALA A 216 6.84 -5.57 0.93
N GLU A 217 6.13 -6.40 0.19
CA GLU A 217 6.74 -7.53 -0.51
C GLU A 217 7.60 -7.07 -1.70
N SER A 218 7.28 -5.92 -2.32
CA SER A 218 8.17 -5.32 -3.32
C SER A 218 9.47 -4.79 -2.70
N VAL A 219 9.43 -4.33 -1.45
CA VAL A 219 10.65 -4.00 -0.69
C VAL A 219 11.52 -5.25 -0.52
N ALA A 220 10.91 -6.37 -0.10
CA ALA A 220 11.61 -7.65 0.04
C ALA A 220 12.16 -8.19 -1.30
N LEU A 221 11.39 -8.09 -2.41
CA LEU A 221 11.84 -8.44 -3.76
C LEU A 221 13.03 -7.59 -4.23
N ALA A 222 13.15 -6.37 -3.74
CA ALA A 222 14.32 -5.52 -3.97
C ALA A 222 15.51 -5.85 -3.04
N LYS A 223 15.42 -6.94 -2.26
CA LYS A 223 16.42 -7.38 -1.28
C LYS A 223 16.68 -6.34 -0.19
N LYS A 224 15.63 -5.63 0.22
CA LYS A 224 15.64 -4.69 1.34
C LYS A 224 14.71 -5.18 2.43
N MET A 225 14.98 -4.80 3.67
CA MET A 225 14.12 -5.11 4.81
C MET A 225 12.98 -4.10 4.89
N TRP A 226 11.78 -4.58 5.19
CA TRP A 226 10.70 -3.76 5.68
C TRP A 226 10.68 -3.79 7.21
N LEU A 227 10.69 -2.60 7.83
CA LEU A 227 10.67 -2.42 9.27
C LEU A 227 9.39 -1.70 9.68
N TYR A 228 8.59 -2.31 10.54
CA TYR A 228 7.45 -1.64 11.16
C TYR A 228 7.92 -0.81 12.37
N GLU A 229 7.51 0.45 12.40
CA GLU A 229 7.44 1.23 13.61
C GLU A 229 6.11 0.90 14.30
N ASP A 230 6.15 0.17 15.40
CA ASP A 230 4.96 -0.15 16.18
C ASP A 230 4.72 0.94 17.22
N ASP A 231 4.03 1.99 16.81
CA ASP A 231 3.52 3.07 17.65
C ASP A 231 2.06 2.83 18.05
N THR A 232 1.62 1.57 18.05
CA THR A 232 0.28 1.18 18.50
C THR A 232 0.10 1.55 19.96
N ARG A 233 -0.99 2.23 20.26
CA ARG A 233 -1.24 2.76 21.60
C ARG A 233 -1.60 1.65 22.58
N THR A 234 -0.76 1.50 23.60
CA THR A 234 -1.00 0.58 24.71
C THR A 234 -2.09 1.12 25.65
N TYR A 235 -2.50 0.31 26.62
CA TYR A 235 -3.45 0.73 27.63
C TYR A 235 -2.95 1.91 28.50
N LEU A 236 -1.63 2.17 28.53
CA LEU A 236 -1.01 3.30 29.22
C LEU A 236 -1.00 4.59 28.39
N ALA A 237 -1.33 4.53 27.10
CA ALA A 237 -1.34 5.71 26.24
C ALA A 237 -2.42 6.71 26.71
N THR A 238 -1.99 7.94 26.99
CA THR A 238 -2.87 9.05 27.36
C THR A 238 -3.19 9.92 26.15
N GLY A 239 -4.27 10.70 26.23
CA GLY A 239 -4.63 11.65 25.16
C GLY A 239 -5.13 10.99 23.88
N LYS A 240 -5.79 9.84 23.98
CA LYS A 240 -6.38 9.13 22.85
C LYS A 240 -7.35 10.04 22.09
N THR A 241 -7.13 10.20 20.82
CA THR A 241 -8.06 10.91 19.94
C THR A 241 -9.20 9.97 19.56
N PRO A 242 -10.47 10.28 19.85
CA PRO A 242 -11.59 9.44 19.46
C PRO A 242 -11.57 9.14 17.96
N GLY A 243 -11.69 7.86 17.59
CA GLY A 243 -11.70 7.40 16.21
C GLY A 243 -10.33 7.21 15.56
N TRP A 244 -9.25 7.54 16.24
CA TRP A 244 -7.89 7.33 15.71
C TRP A 244 -7.37 5.91 15.98
N GLU A 245 -7.81 5.33 17.09
CA GLU A 245 -7.58 3.92 17.42
C GLU A 245 -8.70 3.47 18.34
N ASP A 246 -9.20 2.26 18.12
CA ASP A 246 -10.05 1.58 19.06
C ASP A 246 -9.18 1.24 20.27
N GLY A 247 -9.22 2.11 21.27
CA GLY A 247 -8.28 2.11 22.36
C GLY A 247 -8.33 0.84 23.18
N VAL A 248 -7.21 0.18 23.32
CA VAL A 248 -7.02 -0.86 24.35
C VAL A 248 -6.98 -0.20 25.72
N ASP A 249 -7.67 -0.83 26.68
CA ASP A 249 -7.86 -0.33 28.03
C ASP A 249 -7.26 -1.25 29.09
N THR A 250 -6.73 -2.41 28.68
CA THR A 250 -6.10 -3.39 29.58
C THR A 250 -4.78 -3.90 29.04
N ILE A 251 -3.94 -4.44 29.93
CA ILE A 251 -2.67 -5.07 29.55
C ILE A 251 -2.89 -6.31 28.67
N GLU A 252 -3.94 -7.07 28.91
CA GLU A 252 -4.27 -8.27 28.14
C GLU A 252 -4.58 -7.91 26.69
N LYS A 253 -5.39 -6.87 26.45
CA LYS A 253 -5.69 -6.38 25.11
C LYS A 253 -4.45 -5.81 24.42
N THR A 254 -3.63 -5.03 25.15
CA THR A 254 -2.34 -4.54 24.64
C THR A 254 -1.45 -5.71 24.18
N ASN A 255 -1.31 -6.75 25.01
CA ASN A 255 -0.49 -7.91 24.66
C ASN A 255 -1.03 -8.65 23.42
N GLN A 256 -2.36 -8.70 23.21
CA GLN A 256 -2.93 -9.31 22.00
C GLN A 256 -2.57 -8.52 20.72
N GLU A 257 -2.53 -7.20 20.76
CA GLU A 257 -2.08 -6.36 19.65
C GLU A 257 -0.59 -6.52 19.38
N LEU A 258 0.25 -6.49 20.42
CA LEU A 258 1.69 -6.69 20.29
C LEU A 258 2.01 -8.07 19.68
N VAL A 259 1.34 -9.13 20.15
CA VAL A 259 1.50 -10.49 19.59
C VAL A 259 1.06 -10.55 18.12
N ARG A 260 -0.05 -9.90 17.75
CA ARG A 260 -0.48 -9.79 16.35
C ARG A 260 0.60 -9.10 15.49
N ASN A 261 1.11 -7.95 15.96
CA ASN A 261 2.07 -7.13 15.23
C ASN A 261 3.39 -7.87 15.01
N VAL A 262 3.95 -8.46 16.05
CA VAL A 262 5.16 -9.29 15.94
C VAL A 262 4.91 -10.55 15.11
N GLY A 263 3.81 -11.25 15.35
CA GLY A 263 3.47 -12.48 14.64
C GLY A 263 3.35 -12.28 13.13
N GLN A 264 2.69 -11.20 12.67
CA GLN A 264 2.61 -10.92 11.24
C GLN A 264 3.98 -10.56 10.63
N CYS A 265 4.84 -9.84 11.38
CA CYS A 265 6.19 -9.51 10.92
C CYS A 265 7.02 -10.79 10.77
N ALA A 266 6.99 -11.65 11.77
CA ALA A 266 7.75 -12.90 11.79
C ALA A 266 7.40 -13.80 10.58
N VAL A 267 6.11 -14.03 10.29
CA VAL A 267 5.71 -14.90 9.17
C VAL A 267 5.96 -14.27 7.78
N ARG A 268 6.12 -12.93 7.70
CA ARG A 268 6.40 -12.21 6.45
C ARG A 268 7.87 -11.84 6.27
N ASN A 269 8.75 -12.21 7.20
CA ASN A 269 10.17 -11.84 7.24
C ASN A 269 10.39 -10.33 7.32
N PHE A 270 9.55 -9.65 8.08
CA PHE A 270 9.69 -8.24 8.40
C PHE A 270 10.25 -8.07 9.81
N ALA A 271 10.75 -6.88 10.11
CA ALA A 271 11.13 -6.52 11.45
C ALA A 271 10.13 -5.52 12.07
N THR A 272 10.17 -5.38 13.38
CA THR A 272 9.40 -4.36 14.11
C THR A 272 10.23 -3.77 15.25
N TRP A 273 9.92 -2.54 15.61
CA TRP A 273 10.41 -1.87 16.81
C TRP A 273 9.27 -1.08 17.45
N TRP A 274 9.29 -0.97 18.78
CA TRP A 274 8.23 -0.29 19.51
C TRP A 274 8.58 1.15 19.76
N MET A 275 7.65 2.06 19.46
CA MET A 275 7.83 3.49 19.61
C MET A 275 6.78 4.09 20.54
N ASP A 276 7.23 4.73 21.63
CA ASP A 276 6.39 5.62 22.43
C ASP A 276 6.28 7.00 21.77
N LEU A 277 5.40 7.14 20.79
CA LEU A 277 5.20 8.38 20.03
C LEU A 277 4.79 9.55 20.94
N GLY A 278 4.07 9.25 22.04
CA GLY A 278 3.66 10.26 23.01
C GLY A 278 4.76 10.66 24.00
N MET A 279 5.84 9.89 24.08
CA MET A 279 6.90 10.06 25.10
C MET A 279 6.32 10.13 26.54
N THR A 280 5.24 9.41 26.80
CA THR A 280 4.48 9.45 28.06
C THR A 280 4.52 8.13 28.82
N GLY A 281 5.36 7.18 28.42
CA GLY A 281 5.53 5.91 29.08
C GLY A 281 4.56 4.84 28.63
N TRP A 282 4.18 4.81 27.36
CA TRP A 282 3.25 3.80 26.80
C TRP A 282 3.67 2.37 27.06
N PHE A 283 4.96 2.11 27.18
CA PHE A 283 5.53 0.79 27.45
C PHE A 283 6.08 0.64 28.87
N ASN A 284 5.73 1.52 29.81
CA ASN A 284 6.25 1.49 31.17
C ASN A 284 5.49 0.48 32.07
N ASP A 285 5.42 -0.78 31.62
CA ASP A 285 4.88 -1.90 32.39
C ASP A 285 5.74 -3.16 32.18
N ARG A 286 6.23 -3.74 33.29
CA ARG A 286 7.07 -4.96 33.25
C ARG A 286 6.36 -6.15 32.61
N ARG A 287 5.03 -6.22 32.66
CA ARG A 287 4.25 -7.30 32.03
C ARG A 287 4.30 -7.22 30.52
N MET A 288 4.29 -6.00 29.93
CA MET A 288 4.51 -5.82 28.49
C MET A 288 5.91 -6.28 28.09
N TRP A 289 6.95 -5.87 28.85
CA TRP A 289 8.32 -6.31 28.58
C TRP A 289 8.50 -7.82 28.70
N ALA A 290 7.82 -8.46 29.64
CA ALA A 290 7.82 -9.91 29.77
C ALA A 290 7.15 -10.57 28.55
N GLU A 291 6.06 -10.01 28.03
CA GLU A 291 5.41 -10.49 26.82
C GLU A 291 6.30 -10.29 25.57
N MET A 292 6.91 -9.11 25.43
CA MET A 292 7.88 -8.83 24.35
C MET A 292 9.06 -9.82 24.38
N ALA A 293 9.59 -10.13 25.56
CA ALA A 293 10.64 -11.14 25.70
C ALA A 293 10.15 -12.54 25.30
N ARG A 294 8.90 -12.88 25.63
CA ARG A 294 8.28 -14.17 25.23
C ARG A 294 8.10 -14.28 23.70
N MET A 295 7.81 -13.16 23.02
CA MET A 295 7.65 -13.14 21.56
C MET A 295 8.94 -13.49 20.79
N ARG A 296 10.11 -13.41 21.40
CA ARG A 296 11.36 -13.90 20.78
C ARG A 296 11.26 -15.37 20.37
N ALA A 297 10.47 -16.15 21.10
CA ALA A 297 10.19 -17.54 20.72
C ALA A 297 9.46 -17.69 19.38
N LEU A 298 8.85 -16.62 18.86
CA LEU A 298 8.24 -16.59 17.52
C LEU A 298 9.30 -16.33 16.44
N ASP A 299 10.27 -15.46 16.72
CA ASP A 299 11.30 -15.06 15.75
C ASP A 299 12.40 -16.11 15.61
N GLU A 300 12.83 -16.73 16.71
CA GLU A 300 13.97 -17.65 16.72
C GLU A 300 13.86 -18.80 15.71
N PRO A 301 12.73 -19.56 15.62
CA PRO A 301 12.58 -20.61 14.62
C PRO A 301 12.56 -20.10 13.18
N LEU A 302 11.92 -18.93 12.96
CA LEU A 302 11.79 -18.33 11.64
C LEU A 302 13.10 -17.73 11.15
N LEU A 303 13.93 -17.20 12.05
CA LEU A 303 15.27 -16.71 11.73
C LEU A 303 16.25 -17.85 11.48
N ALA A 304 16.10 -18.97 12.17
CA ALA A 304 16.94 -20.17 11.97
C ALA A 304 16.67 -20.84 10.61
N GLU A 305 15.39 -20.89 10.20
CA GLU A 305 14.95 -21.48 8.94
C GLU A 305 13.97 -20.55 8.21
N PRO A 306 14.46 -19.45 7.60
CA PRO A 306 13.59 -18.46 6.98
C PRO A 306 12.85 -19.05 5.78
N GLN A 307 11.52 -18.91 5.79
CA GLN A 307 10.63 -19.32 4.71
C GLN A 307 10.34 -18.12 3.81
N ALA A 308 10.56 -18.25 2.50
CA ALA A 308 10.16 -17.19 1.57
C ALA A 308 8.64 -16.96 1.65
N PHE A 309 8.22 -15.70 1.79
CA PHE A 309 6.79 -15.37 1.80
C PHE A 309 6.29 -15.20 0.36
N THR A 310 5.54 -16.20 -0.11
CA THR A 310 4.99 -16.26 -1.48
C THR A 310 3.50 -16.58 -1.43
N PRO A 311 2.66 -15.63 -1.02
CA PRO A 311 1.23 -15.85 -0.87
C PRO A 311 0.53 -16.03 -2.21
N ASP A 312 -0.52 -16.85 -2.23
CA ASP A 312 -1.37 -17.08 -3.42
C ASP A 312 -2.18 -15.85 -3.86
N VAL A 313 -2.21 -14.79 -3.05
CA VAL A 313 -2.94 -13.55 -3.34
C VAL A 313 -1.98 -12.36 -3.35
N ALA A 314 -1.98 -11.62 -4.45
CA ALA A 314 -1.20 -10.39 -4.63
C ALA A 314 -2.11 -9.17 -4.74
N ALA A 315 -2.02 -8.24 -3.80
CA ALA A 315 -2.62 -6.92 -3.89
C ALA A 315 -1.63 -5.97 -4.58
N VAL A 316 -2.01 -5.40 -5.72
CA VAL A 316 -1.11 -4.72 -6.64
C VAL A 316 -1.48 -3.26 -6.81
N ILE A 317 -0.49 -2.39 -6.64
CA ILE A 317 -0.62 -0.94 -6.84
C ILE A 317 0.33 -0.46 -7.95
N ASP A 318 -0.12 0.51 -8.74
CA ASP A 318 0.67 1.19 -9.77
C ASP A 318 0.90 2.65 -9.39
N GLU A 319 2.16 3.06 -9.28
CA GLU A 319 2.54 4.42 -8.88
C GLU A 319 2.10 5.48 -9.91
N GLU A 320 2.25 5.20 -11.21
CA GLU A 320 1.86 6.11 -12.29
C GLU A 320 0.34 6.37 -12.30
N SER A 321 -0.45 5.36 -12.02
CA SER A 321 -1.91 5.50 -11.88
C SER A 321 -2.28 6.40 -10.70
N MET A 322 -1.56 6.27 -9.59
CA MET A 322 -1.79 7.09 -8.39
C MET A 322 -1.39 8.56 -8.60
N ILE A 323 -0.35 8.83 -9.38
CA ILE A 323 0.05 10.20 -9.75
C ILE A 323 -1.03 10.90 -10.60
N ARG A 324 -1.86 10.16 -11.32
CA ARG A 324 -2.99 10.72 -12.10
C ARG A 324 -4.20 11.09 -11.26
N VAL A 325 -4.26 10.69 -10.01
CA VAL A 325 -5.42 10.99 -9.16
C VAL A 325 -5.48 12.48 -8.86
N ALA A 326 -6.62 13.08 -9.15
CA ALA A 326 -6.88 14.50 -8.90
C ALA A 326 -7.23 14.76 -7.43
N THR A 327 -7.18 16.00 -7.01
CA THR A 327 -7.74 16.44 -5.72
C THR A 327 -9.21 16.03 -5.63
N GLY A 328 -9.60 15.40 -4.52
CA GLY A 328 -10.95 14.82 -4.36
C GLY A 328 -11.12 13.42 -4.95
N GLY A 329 -10.12 12.89 -5.66
CA GLY A 329 -10.09 11.50 -6.13
C GLY A 329 -9.99 10.47 -4.99
N ASN A 330 -9.75 10.93 -3.76
CA ASN A 330 -9.78 10.11 -2.55
C ASN A 330 -11.16 9.44 -2.29
N ALA A 331 -12.25 9.93 -2.88
CA ALA A 331 -13.54 9.21 -2.92
C ALA A 331 -13.42 7.81 -3.58
N VAL A 332 -12.39 7.60 -4.41
CA VAL A 332 -12.06 6.31 -5.03
C VAL A 332 -10.88 5.65 -4.33
N THR A 333 -9.82 6.39 -4.06
CA THR A 333 -8.57 5.80 -3.52
C THR A 333 -8.66 5.47 -2.03
N SER A 334 -9.48 6.18 -1.24
CA SER A 334 -9.70 5.80 0.17
C SER A 334 -10.31 4.41 0.27
N PRO A 335 -11.51 4.13 -0.26
CA PRO A 335 -12.08 2.77 -0.21
C PRO A 335 -11.30 1.75 -1.07
N GLY A 336 -10.71 2.17 -2.21
CA GLY A 336 -10.11 1.28 -3.20
C GLY A 336 -8.64 0.92 -2.96
N VAL A 337 -7.91 1.70 -2.15
CA VAL A 337 -6.48 1.48 -1.88
C VAL A 337 -6.21 1.43 -0.38
N TYR A 338 -6.68 2.42 0.36
CA TYR A 338 -6.42 2.56 1.78
C TYR A 338 -7.23 1.56 2.62
N GLU A 339 -8.56 1.59 2.50
CA GLU A 339 -9.45 0.77 3.32
C GLU A 339 -9.54 -0.69 2.85
N VAL A 340 -9.22 -0.98 1.59
CA VAL A 340 -9.29 -2.33 1.01
C VAL A 340 -8.40 -3.34 1.72
N ARG A 341 -7.37 -2.89 2.46
CA ARG A 341 -6.48 -3.75 3.24
C ARG A 341 -7.21 -4.51 4.34
N ARG A 342 -8.28 -3.94 4.94
CA ARG A 342 -9.14 -4.62 5.91
C ARG A 342 -9.82 -5.86 5.33
N PRO A 343 -10.62 -5.78 4.25
CA PRO A 343 -11.22 -6.98 3.66
C PRO A 343 -10.19 -7.97 3.12
N LEU A 344 -9.02 -7.53 2.65
CA LEU A 344 -7.92 -8.42 2.26
C LEU A 344 -7.41 -9.23 3.46
N GLY A 345 -7.19 -8.61 4.62
CA GLY A 345 -6.76 -9.31 5.84
C GLY A 345 -7.78 -10.35 6.34
N ARG A 346 -9.07 -10.12 6.07
CA ARG A 346 -10.20 -10.94 6.56
C ARG A 346 -10.81 -11.88 5.53
N MET A 347 -10.23 -12.02 4.35
CA MET A 347 -10.77 -12.95 3.35
C MET A 347 -10.54 -14.42 3.70
N GLY A 348 -9.65 -14.72 4.64
CA GLY A 348 -9.34 -16.07 5.11
C GLY A 348 -8.07 -16.67 4.50
N ALA A 349 -7.30 -15.91 3.74
CA ALA A 349 -6.00 -16.29 3.20
C ALA A 349 -4.98 -15.15 3.38
N PRO A 350 -3.67 -15.44 3.49
CA PRO A 350 -2.64 -14.42 3.48
C PRO A 350 -2.54 -13.75 2.11
N TYR A 351 -2.10 -12.49 2.11
CA TYR A 351 -1.84 -11.74 0.88
C TYR A 351 -0.56 -10.92 1.00
N GLY A 352 0.05 -10.61 -0.15
CA GLY A 352 1.19 -9.71 -0.25
C GLY A 352 0.82 -8.40 -0.96
N GLN A 353 1.58 -7.32 -0.68
CA GLN A 353 1.41 -5.99 -1.25
C GLN A 353 2.56 -5.67 -2.20
N TYR A 354 2.25 -5.50 -3.48
CA TYR A 354 3.24 -5.40 -4.55
C TYR A 354 3.06 -4.16 -5.42
N LEU A 355 4.17 -3.70 -6.00
CA LEU A 355 4.14 -2.78 -7.13
C LEU A 355 3.83 -3.54 -8.42
N LEU A 356 3.12 -2.88 -9.34
CA LEU A 356 2.76 -3.44 -10.65
C LEU A 356 3.99 -3.84 -11.46
N ASP A 357 5.09 -3.10 -11.36
CA ASP A 357 6.35 -3.41 -12.03
C ASP A 357 6.91 -4.79 -11.68
N ASP A 358 6.72 -5.24 -10.45
CA ASP A 358 7.17 -6.56 -10.02
C ASP A 358 6.34 -7.68 -10.65
N VAL A 359 5.04 -7.42 -10.85
CA VAL A 359 4.14 -8.36 -11.54
C VAL A 359 4.49 -8.43 -13.03
N THR A 360 4.58 -7.29 -13.71
CA THR A 360 4.91 -7.25 -15.16
C THR A 360 6.30 -7.79 -15.46
N ALA A 361 7.24 -7.69 -14.50
CA ALA A 361 8.56 -8.30 -14.57
C ALA A 361 8.57 -9.80 -14.19
N LYS A 362 7.40 -10.41 -13.96
CA LYS A 362 7.23 -11.82 -13.57
C LYS A 362 7.99 -12.23 -12.29
N ARG A 363 8.15 -11.27 -11.36
CA ARG A 363 8.76 -11.54 -10.04
C ARG A 363 7.75 -11.97 -8.99
N VAL A 364 6.46 -11.86 -9.30
CA VAL A 364 5.33 -12.22 -8.42
C VAL A 364 4.55 -13.36 -9.06
N HIS A 365 4.34 -14.43 -8.31
CA HIS A 365 3.55 -15.57 -8.73
C HIS A 365 2.40 -15.77 -7.75
N ALA A 366 1.17 -15.59 -8.20
CA ALA A 366 -0.02 -15.73 -7.38
C ALA A 366 -1.16 -16.41 -8.17
N LYS A 367 -2.07 -17.06 -7.47
CA LYS A 367 -3.30 -17.62 -8.07
C LYS A 367 -4.36 -16.53 -8.29
N MET A 368 -4.31 -15.48 -7.47
CA MET A 368 -5.23 -14.34 -7.55
C MET A 368 -4.45 -13.02 -7.47
N TYR A 369 -4.60 -12.17 -8.48
CA TYR A 369 -4.06 -10.81 -8.50
C TYR A 369 -5.20 -9.81 -8.28
N VAL A 370 -5.13 -9.01 -7.24
CA VAL A 370 -6.06 -7.91 -6.96
C VAL A 370 -5.41 -6.62 -7.45
N LEU A 371 -5.75 -6.21 -8.66
CA LEU A 371 -5.14 -5.11 -9.41
C LEU A 371 -5.86 -3.80 -9.02
N LEU A 372 -5.43 -3.21 -7.92
CA LEU A 372 -6.12 -2.08 -7.27
C LEU A 372 -6.09 -0.81 -8.13
N THR A 373 -4.95 -0.52 -8.75
CA THR A 373 -4.75 0.75 -9.46
C THR A 373 -4.11 0.60 -10.84
N ALA A 374 -4.29 -0.52 -11.52
CA ALA A 374 -3.80 -0.72 -12.89
C ALA A 374 -4.58 0.12 -13.92
N TRP A 375 -4.65 1.46 -13.71
CA TRP A 375 -5.55 2.36 -14.45
C TRP A 375 -4.91 3.04 -15.66
N SER A 376 -3.59 3.23 -15.62
CA SER A 376 -2.82 3.91 -16.67
C SER A 376 -1.75 2.99 -17.23
N LEU A 377 -2.07 2.29 -18.30
CA LEU A 377 -1.21 1.27 -18.90
C LEU A 377 -1.17 1.45 -20.42
N ASN A 378 0.01 1.64 -20.99
CA ASN A 378 0.15 1.58 -22.45
C ASN A 378 0.01 0.13 -22.97
N ALA A 379 -0.09 -0.05 -24.28
CA ALA A 379 -0.32 -1.36 -24.90
C ALA A 379 0.72 -2.41 -24.48
N LYS A 380 2.01 -2.03 -24.43
CA LYS A 380 3.10 -2.93 -24.01
C LYS A 380 2.96 -3.37 -22.54
N GLN A 381 2.57 -2.45 -21.67
CA GLN A 381 2.36 -2.76 -20.24
C GLN A 381 1.14 -3.67 -20.05
N ARG A 382 0.06 -3.46 -20.81
CA ARG A 382 -1.12 -4.34 -20.77
C ARG A 382 -0.78 -5.76 -21.22
N GLU A 383 -0.03 -5.89 -22.31
CA GLU A 383 0.44 -7.18 -22.82
C GLU A 383 1.32 -7.90 -21.78
N ALA A 384 2.30 -7.20 -21.21
CA ALA A 384 3.19 -7.76 -20.17
C ALA A 384 2.40 -8.18 -18.93
N LEU A 385 1.39 -7.41 -18.51
CA LEU A 385 0.54 -7.75 -17.37
C LEU A 385 -0.31 -9.00 -17.63
N LEU A 386 -0.95 -9.08 -18.82
CA LEU A 386 -1.75 -10.25 -19.20
C LEU A 386 -0.90 -11.52 -19.34
N ASP A 387 0.32 -11.38 -19.84
CA ASP A 387 1.29 -12.49 -19.95
C ASP A 387 1.80 -12.93 -18.56
N ALA A 388 2.13 -11.98 -17.68
CA ALA A 388 2.60 -12.28 -16.33
C ALA A 388 1.53 -12.92 -15.43
N THR A 389 0.25 -12.67 -15.70
CA THR A 389 -0.88 -13.17 -14.91
C THR A 389 -1.69 -14.25 -15.62
N ASP A 390 -1.12 -14.86 -16.67
CA ASP A 390 -1.79 -15.90 -17.45
C ASP A 390 -2.21 -17.08 -16.57
N GLY A 391 -3.38 -17.66 -16.83
CA GLY A 391 -3.95 -18.77 -16.07
C GLY A 391 -4.52 -18.43 -14.69
N SER A 392 -4.17 -17.26 -14.10
CA SER A 392 -4.64 -16.84 -12.78
C SER A 392 -6.01 -16.14 -12.82
N LEU A 393 -6.58 -15.84 -11.63
CA LEU A 393 -7.72 -14.96 -11.49
C LEU A 393 -7.23 -13.51 -11.32
N LYS A 394 -7.75 -12.58 -12.13
CA LYS A 394 -7.48 -11.15 -12.06
C LYS A 394 -8.71 -10.42 -11.55
N VAL A 395 -8.58 -9.73 -10.42
CA VAL A 395 -9.58 -8.79 -9.89
C VAL A 395 -9.22 -7.40 -10.39
N TRP A 396 -9.97 -6.90 -11.35
CA TRP A 396 -9.77 -5.61 -11.98
C TRP A 396 -10.57 -4.53 -11.26
N CYS A 397 -9.90 -3.66 -10.51
CA CYS A 397 -10.57 -2.67 -9.68
C CYS A 397 -10.76 -1.34 -10.42
N TYR A 398 -11.99 -0.83 -10.42
CA TYR A 398 -12.45 0.48 -10.84
C TYR A 398 -12.25 0.77 -12.34
N ALA A 399 -11.04 1.13 -12.78
CA ALA A 399 -10.78 1.68 -14.11
C ALA A 399 -9.58 1.01 -14.82
N PRO A 400 -9.48 -0.34 -14.91
CA PRO A 400 -8.30 -1.03 -15.39
C PRO A 400 -7.99 -0.64 -16.84
N GLY A 401 -6.78 -0.06 -17.06
CA GLY A 401 -6.31 0.36 -18.37
C GLY A 401 -7.07 1.52 -19.00
N TYR A 402 -7.85 2.29 -18.21
CA TYR A 402 -8.65 3.40 -18.75
C TYR A 402 -7.81 4.44 -19.48
N TYR A 403 -6.56 4.67 -19.07
CA TYR A 403 -5.62 5.48 -19.83
C TYR A 403 -4.65 4.59 -20.59
N ASP A 404 -4.71 4.66 -21.95
CA ASP A 404 -3.71 4.12 -22.85
C ASP A 404 -2.69 5.23 -23.16
N GLY A 405 -1.59 5.23 -22.42
CA GLY A 405 -0.72 6.41 -22.38
C GLY A 405 -1.45 7.61 -21.78
N ASP A 406 -1.76 8.61 -22.59
CA ASP A 406 -2.44 9.82 -22.16
C ASP A 406 -3.91 9.91 -22.62
N GLU A 407 -4.40 8.94 -23.38
CA GLU A 407 -5.75 8.98 -23.95
C GLU A 407 -6.70 8.01 -23.21
N PRO A 408 -7.92 8.47 -22.84
CA PRO A 408 -8.94 7.60 -22.29
C PRO A 408 -9.38 6.54 -23.32
N SER A 409 -9.45 5.26 -22.92
CA SER A 409 -9.77 4.15 -23.81
C SER A 409 -10.65 3.09 -23.13
N LEU A 410 -11.87 2.93 -23.59
CA LEU A 410 -12.73 1.80 -23.19
C LEU A 410 -12.28 0.48 -23.84
N ASP A 411 -11.63 0.56 -25.01
CA ASP A 411 -11.10 -0.61 -25.71
C ASP A 411 -9.90 -1.20 -24.93
N ALA A 412 -9.04 -0.37 -24.35
CA ALA A 412 -7.96 -0.83 -23.49
C ALA A 412 -8.50 -1.51 -22.20
N MET A 413 -9.56 -0.97 -21.61
CA MET A 413 -10.27 -1.63 -20.50
C MET A 413 -10.84 -2.98 -20.95
N THR A 414 -11.47 -3.02 -22.12
CA THR A 414 -12.06 -4.25 -22.70
C THR A 414 -10.98 -5.31 -22.94
N GLN A 415 -9.81 -4.91 -23.46
CA GLN A 415 -8.68 -5.81 -23.67
C GLN A 415 -8.22 -6.47 -22.38
N LEU A 416 -8.14 -5.73 -21.28
CA LEU A 416 -7.73 -6.25 -19.97
C LEU A 416 -8.79 -7.12 -19.33
N THR A 417 -10.02 -6.62 -19.25
CA THR A 417 -11.10 -7.26 -18.50
C THR A 417 -11.78 -8.41 -19.26
N GLY A 418 -11.73 -8.37 -20.59
CA GLY A 418 -12.49 -9.29 -21.44
C GLY A 418 -14.01 -9.01 -21.46
N PHE A 419 -14.46 -7.91 -20.84
CA PHE A 419 -15.81 -7.39 -20.94
C PHE A 419 -15.85 -6.17 -21.84
N ARG A 420 -16.87 -6.02 -22.66
CA ARG A 420 -17.12 -4.74 -23.33
C ARG A 420 -17.50 -3.71 -22.27
N MET A 421 -16.64 -2.72 -22.11
CA MET A 421 -16.80 -1.70 -21.09
C MET A 421 -17.68 -0.53 -21.56
N LYS A 422 -18.47 0.02 -20.64
CA LYS A 422 -19.17 1.29 -20.87
C LYS A 422 -18.90 2.27 -19.72
N LYS A 423 -18.82 3.55 -20.08
CA LYS A 423 -18.78 4.66 -19.11
C LYS A 423 -20.20 5.06 -18.76
N LEU A 424 -20.47 5.17 -17.47
CA LEU A 424 -21.74 5.65 -16.95
C LEU A 424 -21.69 7.16 -16.67
N ALA A 425 -22.86 7.77 -16.54
CA ALA A 425 -22.97 9.13 -16.02
C ALA A 425 -22.43 9.18 -14.56
N LYS A 426 -22.02 10.37 -14.10
CA LYS A 426 -21.62 10.58 -12.71
C LYS A 426 -22.76 10.15 -11.78
N SER A 427 -22.52 9.16 -10.96
CA SER A 427 -23.50 8.62 -10.03
C SER A 427 -22.84 7.96 -8.82
N VAL A 428 -23.66 7.51 -7.89
CA VAL A 428 -23.26 6.72 -6.72
C VAL A 428 -22.72 5.36 -7.18
N ALA A 429 -21.51 5.05 -6.77
CA ALA A 429 -20.84 3.80 -7.10
C ALA A 429 -21.03 2.76 -5.98
N TRP A 430 -22.30 2.47 -5.66
CA TRP A 430 -22.71 1.48 -4.68
C TRP A 430 -23.25 0.26 -5.38
N ALA A 431 -22.71 -0.92 -5.10
CA ALA A 431 -23.12 -2.17 -5.73
C ALA A 431 -23.80 -3.11 -4.73
N GLU A 432 -24.91 -3.67 -5.12
CA GLU A 432 -25.66 -4.66 -4.35
C GLU A 432 -25.57 -6.05 -4.97
N PRO A 433 -25.38 -7.13 -4.17
CA PRO A 433 -25.30 -8.49 -4.65
C PRO A 433 -26.57 -8.91 -5.40
N THR A 434 -26.40 -9.45 -6.62
CA THR A 434 -27.48 -10.10 -7.38
C THR A 434 -27.83 -11.48 -6.80
N ALA A 435 -28.87 -12.14 -7.32
CA ALA A 435 -29.18 -13.53 -6.98
C ALA A 435 -27.94 -14.44 -7.25
N ARG A 436 -27.25 -14.22 -8.37
CA ARG A 436 -26.03 -14.96 -8.72
C ARG A 436 -24.89 -14.70 -7.74
N GLY A 437 -24.66 -13.44 -7.36
CA GLY A 437 -23.66 -13.10 -6.35
C GLY A 437 -23.93 -13.78 -5.01
N LYS A 438 -25.19 -13.76 -4.55
CA LYS A 438 -25.61 -14.44 -3.32
C LYS A 438 -25.37 -15.95 -3.35
N GLN A 439 -25.59 -16.61 -4.50
CA GLN A 439 -25.25 -18.04 -4.68
C GLN A 439 -23.77 -18.32 -4.54
N LEU A 440 -22.88 -17.37 -4.90
CA LEU A 440 -21.44 -17.46 -4.71
C LEU A 440 -20.95 -17.01 -3.34
N GLY A 441 -21.88 -16.59 -2.46
CA GLY A 441 -21.57 -16.21 -1.09
C GLY A 441 -21.42 -14.72 -0.83
N LEU A 442 -21.70 -13.86 -1.83
CA LEU A 442 -21.74 -12.41 -1.62
C LEU A 442 -22.99 -12.04 -0.82
N GLN A 443 -22.80 -11.36 0.29
CA GLN A 443 -23.91 -10.86 1.13
C GLN A 443 -23.80 -9.34 1.34
N THR A 444 -22.59 -8.80 1.17
CA THR A 444 -22.27 -7.43 1.52
C THR A 444 -22.37 -6.52 0.30
N ALA A 445 -23.19 -5.49 0.39
CA ALA A 445 -23.15 -4.36 -0.55
C ALA A 445 -21.95 -3.46 -0.24
N PHE A 446 -21.27 -2.93 -1.25
CA PHE A 446 -20.05 -2.15 -1.07
C PHE A 446 -19.86 -1.07 -2.13
N GLY A 447 -18.87 -0.21 -1.93
CA GLY A 447 -18.54 0.90 -2.81
C GLY A 447 -18.55 2.23 -2.08
N THR A 448 -18.76 3.32 -2.82
CA THR A 448 -18.93 4.66 -2.26
C THR A 448 -20.32 5.21 -2.50
N LYS A 449 -20.89 5.87 -1.48
CA LYS A 449 -22.17 6.60 -1.60
C LYS A 449 -21.97 8.03 -2.14
N SER A 450 -20.72 8.46 -2.30
CA SER A 450 -20.39 9.71 -2.97
C SER A 450 -20.48 9.53 -4.49
N PRO A 451 -21.11 10.44 -5.24
CA PRO A 451 -21.10 10.39 -6.70
C PRO A 451 -19.69 10.58 -7.25
N ILE A 452 -19.21 9.64 -8.05
CA ILE A 452 -17.89 9.67 -8.69
C ILE A 452 -17.99 9.73 -10.21
N SER A 453 -16.93 10.21 -10.86
CA SER A 453 -16.74 10.23 -12.30
C SER A 453 -15.24 10.09 -12.61
N PRO A 454 -14.86 9.27 -13.62
CA PRO A 454 -15.73 8.37 -14.40
C PRO A 454 -16.26 7.19 -13.56
N LEU A 455 -17.34 6.56 -14.03
CA LEU A 455 -17.86 5.31 -13.48
C LEU A 455 -18.06 4.31 -14.63
N PHE A 456 -17.81 3.02 -14.39
CA PHE A 456 -17.78 2.00 -15.44
C PHE A 456 -18.65 0.80 -15.09
N ALA A 457 -19.16 0.13 -16.13
CA ALA A 457 -19.88 -1.13 -16.02
C ALA A 457 -19.51 -2.08 -17.15
N ALA A 458 -19.64 -3.38 -16.91
CA ALA A 458 -19.49 -4.42 -17.92
C ALA A 458 -20.79 -4.48 -18.77
N ALA A 459 -20.72 -3.94 -20.00
CA ALA A 459 -21.92 -3.74 -20.83
C ALA A 459 -22.49 -5.03 -21.44
N ASP A 460 -21.67 -6.07 -21.58
CA ASP A 460 -22.02 -7.36 -22.17
C ASP A 460 -22.01 -8.52 -21.17
N ALA A 461 -21.92 -8.21 -19.86
CA ALA A 461 -22.04 -9.24 -18.84
C ALA A 461 -23.44 -9.83 -18.81
N THR A 462 -23.53 -11.17 -18.85
CA THR A 462 -24.81 -11.88 -18.72
C THR A 462 -25.29 -11.89 -17.27
N PRO A 463 -26.56 -12.24 -17.00
CA PRO A 463 -27.06 -12.39 -15.64
C PRO A 463 -26.24 -13.39 -14.80
N GLU A 464 -25.75 -14.48 -15.42
CA GLU A 464 -24.93 -15.52 -14.79
C GLU A 464 -23.50 -15.03 -14.45
N GLU A 465 -23.00 -14.03 -15.17
CA GLU A 465 -21.72 -13.39 -14.93
C GLU A 465 -21.81 -12.23 -13.94
N THR A 466 -23.01 -11.61 -13.79
CA THR A 466 -23.21 -10.40 -12.97
C THR A 466 -23.39 -10.77 -11.50
N LEU A 467 -22.37 -10.46 -10.67
CA LEU A 467 -22.36 -10.75 -9.24
C LEU A 467 -22.96 -9.65 -8.38
N ALA A 468 -22.79 -8.38 -8.80
CA ALA A 468 -23.44 -7.23 -8.18
C ALA A 468 -23.79 -6.18 -9.22
N ALA A 469 -24.82 -5.39 -8.93
CA ALA A 469 -25.33 -4.36 -9.84
C ALA A 469 -25.37 -2.99 -9.16
N TYR A 470 -25.24 -1.95 -9.98
CA TYR A 470 -25.53 -0.57 -9.59
C TYR A 470 -27.04 -0.34 -9.46
N PRO A 471 -27.49 0.77 -8.84
CA PRO A 471 -28.91 1.07 -8.69
C PRO A 471 -29.70 1.15 -10.02
N ASP A 472 -29.01 1.47 -11.13
CA ASP A 472 -29.60 1.49 -12.48
C ASP A 472 -29.69 0.10 -13.15
N GLY A 473 -29.27 -0.96 -12.44
CA GLY A 473 -29.24 -2.33 -12.95
C GLY A 473 -27.99 -2.67 -13.78
N SER A 474 -27.09 -1.72 -14.03
CA SER A 474 -25.85 -1.99 -14.77
C SER A 474 -24.92 -2.93 -13.99
N ALA A 475 -24.23 -3.86 -14.68
CA ALA A 475 -23.32 -4.81 -14.07
C ALA A 475 -22.11 -4.08 -13.46
N ALA A 476 -22.11 -3.97 -12.13
CA ALA A 476 -21.09 -3.32 -11.34
C ALA A 476 -19.94 -4.28 -11.03
N VAL A 477 -20.24 -5.57 -10.81
CA VAL A 477 -19.27 -6.64 -10.57
C VAL A 477 -19.62 -7.80 -11.48
N ALA A 478 -18.66 -8.23 -12.30
CA ALA A 478 -18.87 -9.29 -13.28
C ALA A 478 -17.69 -10.26 -13.31
N LEU A 479 -17.99 -11.57 -13.33
CA LEU A 479 -17.00 -12.66 -13.35
C LEU A 479 -17.13 -13.47 -14.64
N ARG A 480 -16.05 -13.59 -15.39
CA ARG A 480 -15.96 -14.36 -16.65
C ARG A 480 -14.72 -15.22 -16.68
N LYS A 481 -14.84 -16.42 -17.22
CA LYS A 481 -13.71 -17.25 -17.58
C LYS A 481 -13.36 -17.02 -19.06
N ASN A 482 -12.09 -16.77 -19.35
CA ASN A 482 -11.58 -16.62 -20.71
C ASN A 482 -10.32 -17.47 -20.92
N ALA A 483 -9.71 -17.38 -22.11
CA ALA A 483 -8.51 -18.17 -22.43
C ALA A 483 -7.30 -17.84 -21.53
N LYS A 484 -7.28 -16.67 -20.90
CA LYS A 484 -6.22 -16.18 -20.00
C LYS A 484 -6.53 -16.42 -18.50
N GLY A 485 -7.53 -17.23 -18.17
CA GLY A 485 -7.95 -17.53 -16.81
C GLY A 485 -9.27 -16.84 -16.42
N TRP A 486 -9.45 -16.55 -15.14
CA TRP A 486 -10.62 -15.85 -14.63
C TRP A 486 -10.40 -14.33 -14.61
N SER A 487 -11.44 -13.60 -14.99
CA SER A 487 -11.48 -12.14 -14.96
C SER A 487 -12.68 -11.70 -14.12
N LEU A 488 -12.42 -10.97 -13.03
CA LEU A 488 -13.42 -10.37 -12.15
C LEU A 488 -13.30 -8.84 -12.27
N PHE A 489 -14.23 -8.21 -12.96
CA PHE A 489 -14.34 -6.76 -12.98
C PHE A 489 -15.11 -6.26 -11.76
N VAL A 490 -14.59 -5.24 -11.08
CA VAL A 490 -15.17 -4.58 -9.91
C VAL A 490 -15.18 -3.08 -10.14
N GLY A 491 -16.30 -2.54 -10.56
CA GLY A 491 -16.45 -1.13 -10.93
C GLY A 491 -16.56 -0.16 -9.75
N PRO A 492 -17.25 -0.49 -8.62
CA PRO A 492 -17.24 0.37 -7.44
C PRO A 492 -15.86 0.37 -6.76
N PRO A 493 -15.41 1.49 -6.17
CA PRO A 493 -14.21 1.51 -5.37
C PRO A 493 -14.40 0.73 -4.07
N GLY A 494 -13.34 0.04 -3.63
CA GLY A 494 -13.37 -0.86 -2.48
C GLY A 494 -13.75 -2.29 -2.83
N LEU A 495 -13.64 -3.17 -1.84
CA LEU A 495 -13.92 -4.59 -1.96
C LEU A 495 -14.56 -5.09 -0.66
N ALA A 496 -15.39 -6.12 -0.76
CA ALA A 496 -15.94 -6.82 0.40
C ALA A 496 -15.17 -8.13 0.68
N SER A 497 -15.03 -8.53 1.94
CA SER A 497 -14.32 -9.77 2.30
C SER A 497 -14.97 -11.02 1.72
N ASP A 498 -16.29 -11.04 1.62
CA ASP A 498 -17.04 -12.15 1.03
C ASP A 498 -16.84 -12.24 -0.51
N LEU A 499 -16.73 -11.10 -1.21
CA LEU A 499 -16.37 -11.06 -2.63
C LEU A 499 -14.95 -11.61 -2.83
N LEU A 500 -13.98 -11.14 -2.03
CA LEU A 500 -12.60 -11.64 -2.09
C LEU A 500 -12.51 -13.14 -1.79
N ARG A 501 -13.29 -13.63 -0.82
CA ARG A 501 -13.37 -15.04 -0.47
C ARG A 501 -13.96 -15.88 -1.60
N ALA A 502 -14.99 -15.39 -2.29
CA ALA A 502 -15.56 -16.06 -3.46
C ALA A 502 -14.56 -16.09 -4.63
N ALA A 503 -13.85 -14.99 -4.87
CA ALA A 503 -12.78 -14.91 -5.87
C ALA A 503 -11.62 -15.86 -5.54
N ALA A 504 -11.16 -15.88 -4.29
CA ALA A 504 -10.10 -16.77 -3.81
C ALA A 504 -10.47 -18.25 -4.01
N LYS A 505 -11.70 -18.66 -3.67
CA LYS A 505 -12.20 -20.02 -3.95
C LYS A 505 -12.21 -20.34 -5.45
N THR A 506 -12.65 -19.40 -6.28
CA THR A 506 -12.66 -19.56 -7.75
C THR A 506 -11.25 -19.69 -8.31
N ALA A 507 -10.27 -19.00 -7.72
CA ALA A 507 -8.85 -19.08 -8.08
C ALA A 507 -8.14 -20.32 -7.53
N GLY A 508 -8.77 -21.14 -6.68
CA GLY A 508 -8.13 -22.27 -6.01
C GLY A 508 -7.12 -21.85 -4.94
N VAL A 509 -7.31 -20.68 -4.34
CA VAL A 509 -6.53 -20.22 -3.18
C VAL A 509 -7.00 -20.97 -1.94
N HIS A 510 -6.03 -21.44 -1.13
CA HIS A 510 -6.36 -22.09 0.15
C HIS A 510 -6.89 -21.05 1.14
N LEU A 511 -8.05 -21.33 1.73
CA LEU A 511 -8.64 -20.52 2.78
C LEU A 511 -8.43 -21.19 4.14
N TYR A 512 -7.63 -20.58 4.99
CA TYR A 512 -7.38 -21.05 6.35
C TYR A 512 -8.63 -20.97 7.22
N THR A 513 -9.49 -20.00 6.98
CA THR A 513 -10.79 -19.86 7.67
C THR A 513 -11.80 -19.10 6.82
N GLN A 514 -13.08 -19.23 7.14
CA GLN A 514 -14.16 -18.40 6.61
C GLN A 514 -14.78 -17.50 7.71
N ALA A 515 -14.28 -17.59 8.94
CA ALA A 515 -14.66 -16.70 10.01
C ALA A 515 -14.17 -15.27 9.77
N ASP A 516 -14.75 -14.29 10.44
CA ASP A 516 -14.22 -12.92 10.44
C ASP A 516 -13.00 -12.87 11.35
N CYS A 517 -11.85 -13.10 10.74
CA CYS A 517 -10.57 -13.26 11.40
C CYS A 517 -9.45 -12.82 10.45
N ASN A 518 -8.51 -12.06 10.95
CA ASN A 518 -7.30 -11.71 10.21
C ASN A 518 -6.35 -12.92 10.15
N VAL A 519 -5.82 -13.22 8.97
CA VAL A 519 -4.99 -14.39 8.70
C VAL A 519 -3.64 -13.96 8.13
N TYR A 520 -2.57 -14.37 8.81
CA TYR A 520 -1.20 -14.27 8.32
C TYR A 520 -0.60 -15.68 8.36
N ALA A 521 -0.09 -16.16 7.24
CA ALA A 521 0.44 -17.52 7.20
C ALA A 521 1.59 -17.64 6.20
N ASN A 522 2.58 -18.43 6.57
CA ASN A 522 3.72 -18.77 5.73
C ASN A 522 4.27 -20.14 6.10
N GLY A 523 4.31 -21.07 5.14
CA GLY A 523 4.74 -22.43 5.40
C GLY A 523 3.92 -23.10 6.51
N PRO A 524 4.57 -23.62 7.56
CA PRO A 524 3.87 -24.27 8.67
C PRO A 524 3.27 -23.28 9.69
N TYR A 525 3.51 -21.98 9.55
CA TYR A 525 3.15 -20.99 10.55
C TYR A 525 1.84 -20.27 10.18
N VAL A 526 0.97 -20.09 11.17
CA VAL A 526 -0.31 -19.40 11.03
C VAL A 526 -0.53 -18.47 12.22
N VAL A 527 -0.77 -17.20 11.96
CA VAL A 527 -1.20 -16.21 12.94
C VAL A 527 -2.65 -15.86 12.65
N LEU A 528 -3.49 -15.96 13.68
CA LEU A 528 -4.90 -15.60 13.63
C LEU A 528 -5.15 -14.46 14.63
N HIS A 529 -5.86 -13.42 14.19
CA HIS A 529 -6.34 -12.37 15.09
C HIS A 529 -7.83 -12.16 14.86
N ALA A 530 -8.64 -12.53 15.85
CA ALA A 530 -10.08 -12.62 15.73
C ALA A 530 -10.74 -11.24 15.68
N SER A 531 -11.62 -11.01 14.70
CA SER A 531 -12.39 -9.78 14.56
C SER A 531 -13.81 -9.88 15.15
N GLN A 532 -14.16 -11.04 15.70
CA GLN A 532 -15.42 -11.32 16.42
C GLN A 532 -15.25 -12.48 17.40
N ASP A 533 -16.17 -12.59 18.33
CA ASP A 533 -16.27 -13.76 19.21
C ASP A 533 -16.78 -14.98 18.44
N GLY A 534 -16.29 -16.16 18.79
CA GLY A 534 -16.87 -17.42 18.32
C GLY A 534 -15.86 -18.46 17.86
N PRO A 535 -16.35 -19.59 17.30
CA PRO A 535 -15.49 -20.66 16.83
C PRO A 535 -14.85 -20.31 15.48
N VAL A 536 -13.52 -20.31 15.43
CA VAL A 536 -12.75 -20.24 14.17
C VAL A 536 -12.47 -21.67 13.69
N LYS A 537 -13.09 -22.06 12.60
CA LYS A 537 -12.78 -23.32 11.90
C LYS A 537 -11.51 -23.08 11.09
N LEU A 538 -10.39 -23.60 11.57
CA LEU A 538 -9.07 -23.47 10.94
C LEU A 538 -8.77 -24.70 10.09
N ASP A 539 -8.34 -24.47 8.85
CA ASP A 539 -7.80 -25.46 7.93
C ASP A 539 -6.34 -25.10 7.60
N VAL A 540 -5.38 -25.87 8.12
CA VAL A 540 -3.94 -25.60 7.94
C VAL A 540 -3.36 -26.28 6.68
N ALA A 541 -4.18 -26.80 5.80
CA ALA A 541 -3.81 -27.49 4.55
C ALA A 541 -2.99 -28.78 4.71
N SER A 542 -2.28 -28.98 5.80
CA SER A 542 -1.38 -30.11 6.03
C SER A 542 -1.75 -30.90 7.26
N PRO A 543 -1.64 -32.25 7.24
CA PRO A 543 -1.74 -33.06 8.45
C PRO A 543 -0.56 -32.76 9.38
N GLY A 544 -0.74 -32.97 10.68
CA GLY A 544 0.31 -32.80 11.67
C GLY A 544 -0.21 -32.31 13.01
N VAL A 545 0.67 -32.22 13.99
CA VAL A 545 0.35 -31.67 15.31
C VAL A 545 0.36 -30.13 15.21
N ILE A 546 -0.74 -29.50 15.61
CA ILE A 546 -0.84 -28.04 15.70
C ILE A 546 -0.45 -27.61 17.11
N ARG A 547 0.58 -26.77 17.20
CA ARG A 547 1.08 -26.20 18.46
C ARG A 547 0.85 -24.71 18.52
N ASP A 548 0.49 -24.22 19.67
CA ASP A 548 0.56 -22.80 20.02
C ASP A 548 2.02 -22.47 20.35
N LEU A 549 2.64 -21.57 19.58
CA LEU A 549 4.07 -21.25 19.72
C LEU A 549 4.39 -20.45 20.99
N LEU A 550 3.43 -19.69 21.51
CA LEU A 550 3.66 -18.91 22.74
C LEU A 550 3.60 -19.76 23.99
N THR A 551 2.83 -20.86 23.98
CA THR A 551 2.68 -21.74 25.13
C THR A 551 3.41 -23.07 24.96
N GLY A 552 3.81 -23.42 23.74
CA GLY A 552 4.39 -24.72 23.40
C GLY A 552 3.39 -25.88 23.42
N GLN A 553 2.11 -25.63 23.74
CA GLN A 553 1.09 -26.68 23.90
C GLN A 553 0.59 -27.19 22.55
N ALA A 554 0.40 -28.51 22.43
CA ALA A 554 -0.36 -29.09 21.34
C ALA A 554 -1.86 -28.79 21.55
N ILE A 555 -2.47 -28.14 20.56
CA ILE A 555 -3.88 -27.71 20.63
C ILE A 555 -4.81 -28.54 19.73
N GLY A 556 -4.24 -29.44 18.90
CA GLY A 556 -5.01 -30.31 18.02
C GLY A 556 -4.16 -30.97 16.95
N ARG A 557 -4.84 -31.65 16.03
CA ARG A 557 -4.23 -32.27 14.85
C ARG A 557 -4.92 -31.76 13.58
N GLY A 558 -4.08 -31.35 12.61
CA GLY A 558 -4.52 -30.95 11.29
C GLY A 558 -5.10 -32.07 10.43
N PRO A 559 -5.63 -31.76 9.24
CA PRO A 559 -5.64 -30.40 8.70
C PRO A 559 -6.68 -29.44 9.33
N LYS A 560 -7.74 -29.96 9.98
CA LYS A 560 -8.88 -29.15 10.44
C LYS A 560 -9.08 -29.23 11.95
N ILE A 561 -9.15 -28.05 12.57
CA ILE A 561 -9.50 -27.92 14.00
C ILE A 561 -10.51 -26.78 14.20
N VAL A 562 -11.13 -26.74 15.35
CA VAL A 562 -12.01 -25.64 15.77
C VAL A 562 -11.39 -24.98 16.99
N LEU A 563 -11.13 -23.68 16.89
CA LEU A 563 -10.58 -22.86 17.96
C LEU A 563 -11.65 -21.90 18.48
N PRO A 564 -12.05 -21.99 19.74
CA PRO A 564 -12.84 -20.92 20.34
C PRO A 564 -11.94 -19.68 20.49
N MET A 565 -12.33 -18.57 19.89
CA MET A 565 -11.60 -17.32 19.98
C MET A 565 -12.51 -16.18 20.40
N LYS A 566 -11.97 -15.25 21.19
CA LYS A 566 -12.64 -14.00 21.56
C LYS A 566 -12.22 -12.88 20.62
N PHE A 567 -13.06 -11.86 20.49
CA PHE A 567 -12.70 -10.62 19.78
C PHE A 567 -11.33 -10.09 20.24
N GLY A 568 -10.45 -9.85 19.30
CA GLY A 568 -9.10 -9.35 19.55
C GLY A 568 -8.10 -10.39 20.05
N GLU A 569 -8.50 -11.65 20.24
CA GLU A 569 -7.56 -12.72 20.62
C GLU A 569 -6.63 -13.07 19.45
N THR A 570 -5.34 -13.19 19.75
CA THR A 570 -4.30 -13.61 18.80
C THR A 570 -3.82 -15.01 19.13
N ARG A 571 -3.72 -15.87 18.13
CA ARG A 571 -3.08 -17.18 18.20
C ARG A 571 -1.94 -17.25 17.19
N VAL A 572 -0.79 -17.72 17.65
CA VAL A 572 0.37 -17.97 16.80
C VAL A 572 0.65 -19.46 16.81
N LEU A 573 0.47 -20.08 15.67
CA LEU A 573 0.42 -21.54 15.55
C LEU A 573 1.51 -22.05 14.61
N SER A 574 1.99 -23.26 14.87
CA SER A 574 2.80 -24.03 13.90
C SER A 574 2.20 -25.41 13.67
N THR A 575 2.31 -25.88 12.43
CA THR A 575 2.00 -27.27 12.07
C THR A 575 3.31 -28.04 11.94
N GLN A 576 3.50 -29.07 12.75
CA GLN A 576 4.68 -29.95 12.68
C GLN A 576 4.29 -31.27 12.02
N ALA A 577 5.05 -31.68 10.99
CA ALA A 577 4.94 -33.01 10.45
C ALA A 577 5.28 -34.06 11.55
N GLU A 578 4.70 -35.22 11.44
CA GLU A 578 5.01 -36.35 12.34
C GLU A 578 6.38 -36.99 12.01
#